data_39eb12c1c2c6ddfdea92cb792a6342ea
#
_entry.id   39eb12c1c2c6ddfdea92cb792a6342ea
#
_cell.length_a   1.000
_cell.length_b   1.000
_cell.length_c   1.000
_cell.angle_alpha   90.00
_cell.angle_beta   90.00
_cell.angle_gamma   90.00
#
_symmetry.space_group_name_H-M   'P 1'
#
loop_
_entity.id
_entity.type
_entity.pdbx_description
1 polymer ?
#
loop_
_entity_poly.entity_id
_entity_poly.type
_entity_poly.pdbx_seq_one_letter_code
_entity_poly.pdbx_strand_id
1 'polypeptide(L)'
;MASVNILDREAFEQAKLKVLLKQNDPHGFGTLQEKTVHAVMKLYYEPNEDFHEVPVEGYIADIYAEGHIIEIQNGNFNRLRSKLAVFLPLYQVTVVLPIPHYKWVIWMEEETGELSKKHKSPVTGNVYHAFPELYKIKQYLGHPNLSFAFPL
;
A
#
# COMPACT_ATOMS: atom_id res chain seq x y z
N MET A 1 12.36 -2.68 -12.98
CA MET A 1 13.43 -2.48 -11.98
C MET A 1 12.79 -2.22 -10.62
N ALA A 2 13.19 -2.94 -9.61
CA ALA A 2 12.76 -2.64 -8.25
C ALA A 2 13.57 -1.44 -7.74
N SER A 3 12.93 -0.31 -7.50
CA SER A 3 13.58 0.81 -6.83
C SER A 3 13.19 0.80 -5.35
N VAL A 4 14.18 0.73 -4.47
CA VAL A 4 13.98 1.06 -3.06
C VAL A 4 13.89 2.57 -2.99
N ASN A 5 12.68 3.10 -3.02
CA ASN A 5 12.47 4.53 -2.84
C ASN A 5 12.54 4.86 -1.36
N ILE A 6 13.55 5.65 -0.97
CA ILE A 6 13.51 6.38 0.29
C ILE A 6 12.32 7.35 0.14
N LEU A 7 11.31 7.18 0.99
CA LEU A 7 10.15 8.08 1.03
C LEU A 7 10.60 9.53 1.20
N ASP A 8 10.10 10.41 0.37
CA ASP A 8 10.12 11.84 0.66
C ASP A 8 9.26 12.07 1.92
N ARG A 9 9.94 12.33 3.03
CA ARG A 9 9.32 12.43 4.33
C ARG A 9 8.31 13.57 4.42
N GLU A 10 8.61 14.69 3.78
CA GLU A 10 7.73 15.86 3.81
C GLU A 10 6.44 15.59 3.03
N ALA A 11 6.55 15.07 1.81
CA ALA A 11 5.39 14.68 1.00
C ALA A 11 4.54 13.61 1.69
N PHE A 12 5.19 12.64 2.35
CA PHE A 12 4.48 11.61 3.11
C PHE A 12 3.71 12.18 4.31
N GLU A 13 4.32 13.07 5.10
CA GLU A 13 3.65 13.69 6.26
C GLU A 13 2.49 14.59 5.81
N GLN A 14 2.61 15.28 4.69
CA GLN A 14 1.51 16.06 4.10
C GLN A 14 0.34 15.17 3.67
N ALA A 15 0.62 14.08 2.96
CA ALA A 15 -0.39 13.11 2.57
C ALA A 15 -1.11 12.50 3.79
N LYS A 16 -0.34 12.12 4.81
CA LYS A 16 -0.85 11.59 6.08
C LYS A 16 -1.76 12.58 6.80
N LEU A 17 -1.33 13.84 6.92
CA LEU A 17 -2.13 14.88 7.56
C LEU A 17 -3.46 15.08 6.82
N LYS A 18 -3.44 15.12 5.49
CA LYS A 18 -4.63 15.27 4.66
C LYS A 18 -5.64 14.12 4.87
N VAL A 19 -5.16 12.88 4.97
CA VAL A 19 -6.01 11.72 5.25
C VAL A 19 -6.62 11.79 6.65
N LEU A 20 -5.80 12.09 7.65
CA LEU A 20 -6.26 12.17 9.05
C LEU A 20 -7.29 13.28 9.26
N LEU A 21 -7.13 14.43 8.61
CA LEU A 21 -8.12 15.53 8.66
C LEU A 21 -9.46 15.16 8.02
N LYS A 22 -9.44 14.31 6.98
CA LYS A 22 -10.68 13.83 6.34
C LYS A 22 -11.43 12.78 7.18
N GLN A 23 -10.71 12.01 7.97
CA GLN A 23 -11.30 10.84 8.65
C GLN A 23 -12.07 11.17 9.93
N ASN A 24 -12.04 12.39 10.46
CA ASN A 24 -12.83 12.88 11.61
C ASN A 24 -13.22 11.81 12.68
N ASP A 25 -12.45 10.71 12.81
CA ASP A 25 -12.79 9.58 13.66
C ASP A 25 -11.79 9.48 14.83
N PRO A 26 -12.21 9.84 16.04
CA PRO A 26 -11.35 9.77 17.23
C PRO A 26 -11.09 8.33 17.72
N HIS A 27 -11.74 7.32 17.15
CA HIS A 27 -11.67 5.94 17.63
C HIS A 27 -10.93 4.97 16.68
N GLY A 28 -10.19 5.47 15.70
CA GLY A 28 -9.53 4.69 14.64
C GLY A 28 -8.28 3.91 15.09
N PHE A 29 -8.38 3.00 16.04
CA PHE A 29 -7.33 2.03 16.35
C PHE A 29 -7.70 0.65 15.79
N GLY A 30 -6.79 0.00 15.09
CA GLY A 30 -6.92 -1.38 14.63
C GLY A 30 -7.06 -1.54 13.11
N THR A 31 -8.19 -2.02 12.62
CA THR A 31 -8.46 -2.32 11.20
C THR A 31 -8.39 -1.11 10.27
N LEU A 32 -8.46 0.12 10.80
CA LEU A 32 -8.31 1.36 10.06
C LEU A 32 -6.87 1.63 9.61
N GLN A 33 -5.86 1.05 10.24
CA GLN A 33 -4.46 1.30 9.88
C GLN A 33 -4.13 0.87 8.46
N GLU A 34 -4.64 -0.28 8.01
CA GLU A 34 -4.38 -0.77 6.66
C GLU A 34 -5.05 0.12 5.60
N LYS A 35 -6.30 0.50 5.82
CA LYS A 35 -7.02 1.44 4.94
C LYS A 35 -6.39 2.83 4.95
N THR A 36 -5.91 3.29 6.11
CA THR A 36 -5.24 4.58 6.25
C THR A 36 -3.92 4.60 5.50
N VAL A 37 -3.09 3.56 5.63
CA VAL A 37 -1.83 3.44 4.87
C VAL A 37 -2.11 3.44 3.37
N HIS A 38 -3.11 2.71 2.91
CA HIS A 38 -3.50 2.68 1.52
C HIS A 38 -3.92 4.08 1.00
N ALA A 39 -4.75 4.80 1.76
CA ALA A 39 -5.16 6.15 1.42
C ALA A 39 -4.00 7.16 1.41
N VAL A 40 -3.10 7.07 2.39
CA VAL A 40 -1.88 7.91 2.46
C VAL A 40 -0.97 7.63 1.26
N MET A 41 -0.76 6.36 0.91
CA MET A 41 0.07 6.00 -0.24
C MET A 41 -0.53 6.49 -1.56
N LYS A 42 -1.86 6.43 -1.74
CA LYS A 42 -2.50 7.01 -2.93
C LYS A 42 -2.17 8.51 -3.06
N LEU A 43 -2.38 9.28 -2.00
CA LEU A 43 -2.07 10.72 -2.02
C LEU A 43 -0.57 11.04 -2.12
N TYR A 44 0.29 10.16 -1.62
CA TYR A 44 1.74 10.31 -1.73
C TYR A 44 2.21 10.16 -3.19
N TYR A 45 1.72 9.13 -3.89
CA TYR A 45 2.09 8.86 -5.28
C TYR A 45 1.37 9.74 -6.29
N GLU A 46 0.12 10.13 -5.99
CA GLU A 46 -0.67 11.03 -6.81
C GLU A 46 -1.51 11.97 -5.93
N PRO A 47 -1.08 13.22 -5.77
CA PRO A 47 -1.81 14.20 -4.97
C PRO A 47 -3.17 14.60 -5.53
N ASN A 48 -3.39 14.44 -6.83
CA ASN A 48 -4.67 14.72 -7.47
C ASN A 48 -5.60 13.51 -7.37
N GLU A 49 -6.63 13.65 -6.56
CA GLU A 49 -7.61 12.57 -6.29
C GLU A 49 -8.48 12.20 -7.50
N ASP A 50 -8.52 13.02 -8.56
CA ASP A 50 -9.25 12.70 -9.80
C ASP A 50 -8.66 11.48 -10.52
N PHE A 51 -7.39 11.16 -10.25
CA PHE A 51 -6.71 9.98 -10.78
C PHE A 51 -6.79 8.75 -9.88
N HIS A 52 -7.51 8.84 -8.74
CA HIS A 52 -7.70 7.72 -7.82
C HIS A 52 -8.94 6.91 -8.17
N GLU A 53 -8.85 5.59 -7.91
CA GLU A 53 -9.96 4.64 -8.07
C GLU A 53 -10.63 4.71 -9.45
N VAL A 54 -9.81 4.78 -10.48
CA VAL A 54 -10.27 4.94 -11.87
C VAL A 54 -10.66 3.59 -12.45
N PRO A 55 -11.86 3.46 -13.06
CA PRO A 55 -12.23 2.26 -13.80
C PRO A 55 -11.36 2.09 -15.05
N VAL A 56 -10.66 0.94 -15.14
CA VAL A 56 -9.78 0.58 -16.26
C VAL A 56 -10.02 -0.89 -16.61
N GLU A 57 -10.39 -1.18 -17.85
CA GLU A 57 -10.54 -2.55 -18.38
C GLU A 57 -11.43 -3.47 -17.51
N GLY A 58 -12.48 -2.94 -16.90
CA GLY A 58 -13.39 -3.70 -16.03
C GLY A 58 -12.91 -3.88 -14.59
N TYR A 59 -11.76 -3.31 -14.24
CA TYR A 59 -11.24 -3.26 -12.86
C TYR A 59 -11.16 -1.81 -12.38
N ILE A 60 -10.98 -1.63 -11.09
CA ILE A 60 -10.69 -0.32 -10.51
C ILE A 60 -9.19 -0.26 -10.22
N ALA A 61 -8.48 0.65 -10.88
CA ALA A 61 -7.09 0.95 -10.58
C ALA A 61 -7.00 1.90 -9.40
N ASP A 62 -6.09 1.67 -8.47
CA ASP A 62 -5.90 2.56 -7.32
C ASP A 62 -5.49 3.96 -7.77
N ILE A 63 -4.58 4.04 -8.74
CA ILE A 63 -4.20 5.28 -9.42
C ILE A 63 -4.03 4.98 -10.92
N TYR A 64 -4.58 5.86 -11.76
CA TYR A 64 -4.35 5.82 -13.20
C TYR A 64 -4.10 7.22 -13.74
N ALA A 65 -2.94 7.42 -14.32
CA ALA A 65 -2.56 8.67 -14.97
C ALA A 65 -1.67 8.40 -16.19
N GLU A 66 -2.01 9.00 -17.32
CA GLU A 66 -1.19 9.02 -18.54
C GLU A 66 -0.70 7.63 -19.01
N GLY A 67 -1.55 6.61 -18.91
CA GLY A 67 -1.19 5.24 -19.33
C GLY A 67 -0.38 4.46 -18.28
N HIS A 68 -0.19 5.00 -17.11
CA HIS A 68 0.48 4.36 -15.99
C HIS A 68 -0.51 4.04 -14.87
N ILE A 69 -0.50 2.81 -14.41
CA ILE A 69 -1.29 2.33 -13.29
C ILE A 69 -0.39 2.12 -12.09
N ILE A 70 -0.81 2.58 -10.94
CA ILE A 70 -0.16 2.28 -9.66
C ILE A 70 -1.17 1.53 -8.79
N GLU A 71 -0.79 0.32 -8.37
CA GLU A 71 -1.57 -0.53 -7.47
C GLU A 71 -0.88 -0.60 -6.11
N ILE A 72 -1.58 -0.24 -5.05
CA ILE A 72 -1.06 -0.23 -3.69
C ILE A 72 -1.60 -1.44 -2.94
N GLN A 73 -0.72 -2.31 -2.48
CA GLN A 73 -1.08 -3.54 -1.81
C GLN A 73 -0.31 -3.70 -0.50
N ASN A 74 -1.01 -3.93 0.58
CA ASN A 74 -0.40 -4.21 1.89
C ASN A 74 -0.09 -5.71 2.10
N GLY A 75 -0.20 -6.49 1.04
CA GLY A 75 -0.02 -7.95 1.00
C GLY A 75 -1.05 -8.62 0.11
N ASN A 76 -1.11 -9.97 0.15
CA ASN A 76 -2.07 -10.77 -0.61
C ASN A 76 -2.05 -10.52 -2.13
N PHE A 77 -0.88 -10.61 -2.73
CA PHE A 77 -0.68 -10.40 -4.16
C PHE A 77 -1.43 -11.38 -5.07
N ASN A 78 -2.02 -12.44 -4.51
CA ASN A 78 -2.93 -13.28 -5.28
C ASN A 78 -4.09 -12.49 -5.92
N ARG A 79 -4.55 -11.43 -5.26
CA ARG A 79 -5.62 -10.56 -5.76
C ARG A 79 -5.20 -9.73 -6.98
N LEU A 80 -3.89 -9.52 -7.17
CA LEU A 80 -3.36 -8.78 -8.31
C LEU A 80 -3.34 -9.61 -9.60
N ARG A 81 -3.38 -10.93 -9.54
CA ARG A 81 -3.18 -11.79 -10.71
C ARG A 81 -4.10 -11.44 -11.87
N SER A 82 -5.39 -11.31 -11.60
CA SER A 82 -6.39 -10.99 -12.63
C SER A 82 -6.22 -9.58 -13.18
N LYS A 83 -5.93 -8.61 -12.32
CA LYS A 83 -5.63 -7.23 -12.75
C LYS A 83 -4.38 -7.17 -13.61
N LEU A 84 -3.29 -7.81 -13.18
CA LEU A 84 -2.02 -7.81 -13.91
C LEU A 84 -2.15 -8.48 -15.29
N ALA A 85 -2.93 -9.57 -15.39
CA ALA A 85 -3.18 -10.23 -16.67
C ALA A 85 -3.84 -9.30 -17.69
N VAL A 86 -4.69 -8.38 -17.24
CA VAL A 86 -5.42 -7.43 -18.09
C VAL A 86 -4.62 -6.15 -18.31
N PHE A 87 -3.97 -5.62 -17.28
CA PHE A 87 -3.29 -4.33 -17.34
C PHE A 87 -1.94 -4.37 -18.06
N LEU A 88 -1.12 -5.40 -17.81
CA LEU A 88 0.26 -5.45 -18.32
C LEU A 88 0.39 -5.43 -19.82
N PRO A 89 -0.50 -6.02 -20.64
CA PRO A 89 -0.44 -5.90 -22.08
C PRO A 89 -0.66 -4.48 -22.61
N LEU A 90 -1.33 -3.62 -21.84
CA LEU A 90 -1.84 -2.33 -22.30
C LEU A 90 -1.17 -1.13 -21.63
N TYR A 91 -0.72 -1.30 -20.37
CA TYR A 91 -0.27 -0.19 -19.51
C TYR A 91 1.04 -0.50 -18.82
N GLN A 92 1.74 0.56 -18.43
CA GLN A 92 2.80 0.46 -17.41
C GLN A 92 2.14 0.28 -16.04
N VAL A 93 2.59 -0.68 -15.26
CA VAL A 93 2.03 -0.97 -13.93
C VAL A 93 3.15 -0.95 -12.90
N THR A 94 2.95 -0.17 -11.84
CA THR A 94 3.79 -0.19 -10.64
C THR A 94 3.00 -0.76 -9.48
N VAL A 95 3.50 -1.82 -8.88
CA VAL A 95 2.94 -2.36 -7.63
C VAL A 95 3.72 -1.82 -6.46
N VAL A 96 3.03 -1.15 -5.56
CA VAL A 96 3.57 -0.56 -4.34
C VAL A 96 3.23 -1.45 -3.16
N LEU A 97 4.24 -1.96 -2.46
CA LEU A 97 4.10 -2.68 -1.20
C LEU A 97 4.75 -1.87 -0.08
N PRO A 98 3.96 -1.12 0.70
CA PRO A 98 4.49 -0.43 1.88
C PRO A 98 4.99 -1.43 2.92
N ILE A 99 6.23 -1.26 3.38
CA ILE A 99 6.84 -2.12 4.39
C ILE A 99 7.06 -1.32 5.67
N PRO A 100 6.22 -1.51 6.69
CA PRO A 100 6.38 -0.78 7.93
C PRO A 100 7.68 -1.19 8.63
N HIS A 101 8.61 -0.24 8.81
CA HIS A 101 9.87 -0.50 9.46
C HIS A 101 9.69 -0.90 10.94
N TYR A 102 8.78 -0.22 11.63
CA TYR A 102 8.39 -0.53 13.00
C TYR A 102 6.89 -0.74 13.12
N LYS A 103 6.49 -1.75 13.90
CA LYS A 103 5.10 -1.99 14.30
C LYS A 103 4.97 -1.84 15.81
N TRP A 104 3.88 -1.23 16.22
CA TRP A 104 3.47 -1.16 17.61
C TRP A 104 2.26 -2.06 17.81
N VAL A 105 2.28 -2.86 18.87
CA VAL A 105 1.20 -3.80 19.19
C VAL A 105 0.53 -3.34 20.47
N ILE A 106 -0.79 -3.32 20.43
CA ILE A 106 -1.65 -3.10 21.59
C ILE A 106 -2.56 -4.31 21.68
N TRP A 107 -2.58 -4.97 22.81
CA TRP A 107 -3.49 -6.06 23.07
C TRP A 107 -4.75 -5.50 23.71
N MET A 108 -5.91 -5.98 23.28
CA MET A 108 -7.19 -5.72 23.92
C MET A 108 -7.66 -7.02 24.57
N GLU A 109 -7.97 -6.94 25.86
CA GLU A 109 -8.55 -8.07 26.58
C GLU A 109 -10.03 -8.23 26.15
N GLU A 110 -10.39 -9.42 25.67
CA GLU A 110 -11.72 -9.64 25.10
C GLU A 110 -12.85 -9.48 26.12
N GLU A 111 -12.59 -9.83 27.40
CA GLU A 111 -13.61 -9.81 28.45
C GLU A 111 -13.83 -8.43 29.05
N THR A 112 -12.79 -7.62 29.20
CA THR A 112 -12.85 -6.32 29.88
C THR A 112 -12.80 -5.14 28.91
N GLY A 113 -12.33 -5.35 27.67
CA GLY A 113 -12.07 -4.30 26.70
C GLY A 113 -10.87 -3.41 27.06
N GLU A 114 -10.11 -3.76 28.12
CA GLU A 114 -8.93 -3.00 28.52
C GLU A 114 -7.80 -3.13 27.50
N LEU A 115 -7.17 -1.99 27.18
CA LEU A 115 -6.04 -1.93 26.27
C LEU A 115 -4.73 -2.05 27.03
N SER A 116 -3.85 -2.94 26.59
CA SER A 116 -2.49 -3.02 27.10
C SER A 116 -1.68 -1.78 26.76
N LYS A 117 -0.54 -1.60 27.42
CA LYS A 117 0.44 -0.61 26.99
C LYS A 117 0.94 -0.94 25.59
N LYS A 118 1.16 0.11 24.80
CA LYS A 118 1.72 0.02 23.45
C LYS A 118 3.15 -0.54 23.52
N HIS A 119 3.37 -1.70 22.89
CA HIS A 119 4.69 -2.33 22.81
C HIS A 119 5.20 -2.29 21.38
N LYS A 120 6.49 -1.98 21.23
CA LYS A 120 7.17 -2.09 19.93
C LYS A 120 7.33 -3.57 19.58
N SER A 121 6.89 -3.98 18.39
CA SER A 121 7.14 -5.32 17.89
C SER A 121 8.66 -5.57 17.79
N PRO A 122 9.17 -6.73 18.19
CA PRO A 122 10.57 -7.08 17.99
C PRO A 122 10.93 -7.28 16.52
N VAL A 123 9.92 -7.48 15.65
CA VAL A 123 10.12 -7.69 14.21
C VAL A 123 10.23 -6.34 13.52
N THR A 124 11.38 -6.10 12.89
CA THR A 124 11.62 -4.92 12.06
C THR A 124 11.33 -5.28 10.59
N GLY A 125 10.53 -4.45 9.93
CA GLY A 125 10.25 -4.62 8.52
C GLY A 125 11.48 -4.37 7.65
N ASN A 126 11.66 -5.18 6.62
CA ASN A 126 12.70 -5.03 5.60
C ASN A 126 12.19 -5.53 4.24
N VAL A 127 12.90 -5.20 3.17
CA VAL A 127 12.52 -5.53 1.79
C VAL A 127 12.33 -7.03 1.56
N TYR A 128 12.98 -7.89 2.31
CA TYR A 128 12.85 -9.35 2.18
C TYR A 128 11.45 -9.87 2.52
N HIS A 129 10.65 -9.10 3.28
CA HIS A 129 9.24 -9.41 3.53
C HIS A 129 8.38 -9.36 2.26
N ALA A 130 8.88 -8.75 1.17
CA ALA A 130 8.20 -8.75 -0.11
C ALA A 130 8.27 -10.09 -0.85
N PHE A 131 9.28 -10.93 -0.61
CA PHE A 131 9.50 -12.16 -1.38
C PHE A 131 8.33 -13.15 -1.39
N PRO A 132 7.67 -13.45 -0.27
CA PRO A 132 6.49 -14.32 -0.28
C PRO A 132 5.36 -13.77 -1.16
N GLU A 133 5.18 -12.47 -1.18
CA GLU A 133 4.17 -11.80 -2.00
C GLU A 133 4.55 -11.81 -3.49
N LEU A 134 5.81 -11.49 -3.82
CA LEU A 134 6.32 -11.55 -5.19
C LEU A 134 6.22 -12.97 -5.78
N TYR A 135 6.44 -14.00 -4.97
CA TYR A 135 6.32 -15.39 -5.42
C TYR A 135 4.90 -15.72 -5.91
N LYS A 136 3.87 -15.12 -5.31
CA LYS A 136 2.46 -15.31 -5.71
C LYS A 136 2.16 -14.82 -7.13
N ILE A 137 2.97 -13.89 -7.64
CA ILE A 137 2.84 -13.30 -9.00
C ILE A 137 4.08 -13.56 -9.85
N LYS A 138 4.83 -14.63 -9.54
CA LYS A 138 6.10 -14.97 -10.20
C LYS A 138 6.03 -14.99 -11.74
N GLN A 139 4.90 -15.38 -12.32
CA GLN A 139 4.70 -15.44 -13.77
C GLN A 139 4.78 -14.07 -14.44
N TYR A 140 4.63 -12.97 -13.71
CA TYR A 140 4.66 -11.61 -14.24
C TYR A 140 5.98 -10.87 -13.97
N LEU A 141 6.86 -11.39 -13.09
CA LEU A 141 8.05 -10.67 -12.59
C LEU A 141 9.01 -10.22 -13.69
N GLY A 142 9.05 -10.94 -14.82
CA GLY A 142 9.89 -10.58 -15.98
C GLY A 142 9.20 -9.69 -17.00
N HIS A 143 7.96 -9.27 -16.76
CA HIS A 143 7.22 -8.47 -17.73
C HIS A 143 7.80 -7.05 -17.84
N PRO A 144 8.05 -6.51 -19.05
CA PRO A 144 8.71 -5.22 -19.25
C PRO A 144 7.89 -4.03 -18.72
N ASN A 145 6.56 -4.19 -18.63
CA ASN A 145 5.65 -3.15 -18.15
C ASN A 145 5.40 -3.21 -16.63
N LEU A 146 5.99 -4.18 -15.91
CA LEU A 146 5.81 -4.31 -14.46
C LEU A 146 7.03 -3.77 -13.71
N SER A 147 6.76 -2.90 -12.75
CA SER A 147 7.73 -2.42 -11.80
C SER A 147 7.21 -2.50 -10.36
N PHE A 148 8.12 -2.42 -9.38
CA PHE A 148 7.78 -2.49 -7.97
C PHE A 148 8.40 -1.33 -7.21
N ALA A 149 7.69 -0.88 -6.18
CA ALA A 149 8.17 0.07 -5.20
C ALA A 149 7.93 -0.47 -3.79
N PHE A 150 8.96 -0.42 -2.96
CA PHE A 150 8.93 -0.89 -1.57
C PHE A 150 9.29 0.28 -0.65
N PRO A 151 8.35 1.20 -0.40
CA PRO A 151 8.58 2.29 0.54
C PRO A 151 8.71 1.75 1.96
N LEU A 152 9.74 2.23 2.67
CA LEU A 152 10.08 1.88 4.04
C LEU A 152 9.73 3.04 4.99
#